data_30f6ef1acd22a703ce200a6f594a2efc
#
_entry.id   30f6ef1acd22a703ce200a6f594a2efc
#
_cell.length_a   1.000
_cell.length_b   1.000
_cell.length_c   1.000
_cell.angle_alpha   90.00
_cell.angle_beta   90.00
_cell.angle_gamma   90.00
#
_symmetry.space_group_name_H-M   'P 1'
#
loop_
_entity.id
_entity.type
_entity.pdbx_description
1 polymer ?
#
loop_
_entity_poly.entity_id
_entity_poly.type
_entity_poly.pdbx_seq_one_letter_code
_entity_poly.pdbx_strand_id
1 'polypeptide(L)'
;MKKTTTKPKKTTEKTKGEETKKKVIKEKSKKIIKAELKPSRYFEAVGRRKTSVARVRLFTQGEKEIIINQRPLKEYFPLLEFQQIVTNPLRKMKCKDQFRVLVITRGGGIHSQSEAVRLGISRALLKFNPDFRKKLKKVGFLTRDPRMRERKKFGLKRARKAPQWQKR
;
A
#
# COMPACT_ATOMS: atom_id res chain seq x y z
N MET A 1 64.86 -45.87 11.51
CA MET A 1 64.44 -44.58 10.89
C MET A 1 62.93 -44.39 11.16
N LYS A 2 62.59 -43.51 12.10
CA LYS A 2 61.22 -43.23 12.50
C LYS A 2 60.80 -41.93 11.81
N LYS A 3 59.73 -41.94 10.98
CA LYS A 3 59.12 -40.73 10.39
C LYS A 3 57.90 -40.38 11.21
N THR A 4 57.93 -39.24 11.91
CA THR A 4 56.86 -38.59 12.60
C THR A 4 56.05 -37.74 11.61
N THR A 5 54.73 -38.01 11.47
CA THR A 5 53.81 -37.19 10.70
C THR A 5 52.99 -36.33 11.64
N THR A 6 53.22 -35.04 11.62
CA THR A 6 52.43 -34.01 12.32
C THR A 6 51.19 -33.66 11.51
N LYS A 7 49.99 -33.79 12.13
CA LYS A 7 48.70 -33.33 11.60
C LYS A 7 48.52 -31.82 11.85
N PRO A 8 47.98 -31.02 10.92
CA PRO A 8 47.71 -29.61 11.16
C PRO A 8 46.38 -29.44 11.90
N LYS A 9 46.40 -28.75 13.04
CA LYS A 9 45.24 -28.18 13.73
C LYS A 9 44.84 -26.84 13.05
N LYS A 10 43.85 -26.82 12.15
CA LYS A 10 43.20 -25.59 11.65
C LYS A 10 41.81 -25.85 11.15
N THR A 11 40.82 -26.05 12.05
CA THR A 11 39.39 -26.10 11.59
C THR A 11 38.35 -25.57 12.60
N THR A 12 38.74 -25.14 13.79
CA THR A 12 37.79 -24.78 14.85
C THR A 12 37.56 -23.30 15.06
N GLU A 13 38.31 -22.40 14.42
CA GLU A 13 38.15 -20.95 14.59
C GLU A 13 37.19 -20.29 13.55
N LYS A 14 36.99 -20.90 12.38
CA LYS A 14 36.11 -20.35 11.33
C LYS A 14 34.61 -20.48 11.66
N THR A 15 34.20 -21.52 12.37
CA THR A 15 32.78 -21.76 12.71
C THR A 15 32.25 -20.84 13.80
N LYS A 16 33.08 -20.42 14.77
CA LYS A 16 32.67 -19.47 15.83
C LYS A 16 32.42 -18.04 15.30
N GLY A 17 33.15 -17.61 14.26
CA GLY A 17 32.98 -16.28 13.66
C GLY A 17 31.70 -16.11 12.82
N GLU A 18 31.21 -17.19 12.23
CA GLU A 18 29.95 -17.14 11.45
C GLU A 18 28.70 -17.20 12.33
N GLU A 19 28.73 -17.96 13.42
CA GLU A 19 27.61 -17.99 14.38
C GLU A 19 27.42 -16.65 15.12
N THR A 20 28.52 -15.98 15.48
CA THR A 20 28.44 -14.65 16.07
C THR A 20 27.91 -13.61 15.12
N LYS A 21 28.31 -13.64 13.83
CA LYS A 21 27.75 -12.76 12.79
C LYS A 21 26.25 -12.99 12.56
N LYS A 22 25.80 -14.26 12.52
CA LYS A 22 24.37 -14.63 12.38
C LYS A 22 23.53 -14.19 13.59
N LYS A 23 24.07 -14.28 14.81
CA LYS A 23 23.41 -13.78 16.02
C LYS A 23 23.27 -12.25 16.03
N VAL A 24 24.31 -11.52 15.65
CA VAL A 24 24.30 -10.05 15.59
C VAL A 24 23.32 -9.55 14.50
N ILE A 25 23.24 -10.24 13.36
CA ILE A 25 22.26 -9.92 12.30
C ILE A 25 20.83 -10.19 12.77
N LYS A 26 20.56 -11.32 13.46
CA LYS A 26 19.24 -11.62 14.03
C LYS A 26 18.84 -10.66 15.15
N GLU A 27 19.77 -10.18 15.96
CA GLU A 27 19.47 -9.17 17.00
C GLU A 27 19.24 -7.78 16.41
N LYS A 28 20.00 -7.39 15.38
CA LYS A 28 19.75 -6.15 14.63
C LYS A 28 18.39 -6.15 13.94
N SER A 29 18.02 -7.26 13.28
CA SER A 29 16.69 -7.41 12.67
C SER A 29 15.56 -7.40 13.70
N LYS A 30 15.71 -8.06 14.87
CA LYS A 30 14.74 -7.99 15.97
C LYS A 30 14.63 -6.59 16.60
N LYS A 31 15.74 -5.83 16.70
CA LYS A 31 15.73 -4.44 17.18
C LYS A 31 15.04 -3.52 16.16
N ILE A 32 15.26 -3.71 14.87
CA ILE A 32 14.61 -2.94 13.81
C ILE A 32 13.09 -3.19 13.82
N ILE A 33 12.66 -4.46 13.89
CA ILE A 33 11.24 -4.83 13.99
C ILE A 33 10.59 -4.28 15.26
N LYS A 34 11.30 -4.25 16.40
CA LYS A 34 10.79 -3.72 17.68
C LYS A 34 10.77 -2.18 17.74
N ALA A 35 11.65 -1.50 16.99
CA ALA A 35 11.63 -0.05 16.83
C ALA A 35 10.45 0.44 15.97
N GLU A 36 9.95 -0.38 15.03
CA GLU A 36 8.77 -0.08 14.22
C GLU A 36 7.44 -0.22 14.99
N LEU A 37 7.43 -0.86 16.16
CA LEU A 37 6.24 -1.15 16.97
C LEU A 37 5.86 -0.05 17.97
N LYS A 38 6.54 1.11 17.98
CA LYS A 38 6.03 2.26 18.74
C LYS A 38 4.78 2.77 18.05
N PRO A 39 3.63 2.91 18.75
CA PRO A 39 2.41 3.42 18.16
C PRO A 39 2.60 4.88 17.76
N SER A 40 3.12 5.10 16.55
CA SER A 40 3.22 6.43 15.99
C SER A 40 1.81 6.93 15.71
N ARG A 41 1.53 8.15 16.13
CA ARG A 41 0.23 8.81 15.88
C ARG A 41 -0.04 8.83 14.37
N TYR A 42 -1.17 8.29 13.95
CA TYR A 42 -1.57 8.24 12.55
C TYR A 42 -2.97 8.83 12.36
N PHE A 43 -3.24 9.29 11.16
CA PHE A 43 -4.56 9.76 10.75
C PHE A 43 -5.19 8.69 9.86
N GLU A 44 -6.29 8.08 10.34
CA GLU A 44 -6.97 7.03 9.58
C GLU A 44 -8.20 7.58 8.86
N ALA A 45 -8.38 7.15 7.60
CA ALA A 45 -9.57 7.45 6.83
C ALA A 45 -9.93 6.32 5.87
N VAL A 46 -11.20 6.26 5.47
CA VAL A 46 -11.72 5.26 4.53
C VAL A 46 -12.10 5.92 3.22
N GLY A 47 -11.62 5.34 2.12
CA GLY A 47 -12.06 5.64 0.77
C GLY A 47 -12.86 4.49 0.18
N ARG A 48 -13.83 4.81 -0.68
CA ARG A 48 -14.69 3.81 -1.35
C ARG A 48 -14.91 4.17 -2.80
N ARG A 49 -14.89 3.17 -3.68
CA ARG A 49 -15.25 3.30 -5.11
C ARG A 49 -15.80 1.97 -5.62
N LYS A 50 -17.00 1.99 -6.21
CA LYS A 50 -17.73 0.76 -6.56
C LYS A 50 -17.79 -0.19 -5.36
N THR A 51 -17.25 -1.42 -5.50
CA THR A 51 -17.13 -2.41 -4.42
C THR A 51 -15.79 -2.33 -3.67
N SER A 52 -14.85 -1.48 -4.12
CA SER A 52 -13.55 -1.33 -3.46
C SER A 52 -13.65 -0.48 -2.21
N VAL A 53 -13.00 -0.95 -1.15
CA VAL A 53 -12.83 -0.23 0.12
C VAL A 53 -11.33 -0.13 0.40
N ALA A 54 -10.85 1.08 0.69
CA ALA A 54 -9.48 1.34 1.08
C ALA A 54 -9.45 1.99 2.46
N ARG A 55 -8.76 1.36 3.42
CA ARG A 55 -8.43 1.92 4.72
C ARG A 55 -7.03 2.49 4.65
N VAL A 56 -6.92 3.79 4.80
CA VAL A 56 -5.67 4.54 4.67
C VAL A 56 -5.24 5.04 6.03
N ARG A 57 -3.99 4.78 6.39
CA ARG A 57 -3.32 5.31 7.58
C ARG A 57 -2.16 6.19 7.13
N LEU A 58 -2.16 7.42 7.57
CA LEU A 58 -1.19 8.43 7.22
C LEU A 58 -0.34 8.75 8.45
N PHE A 59 0.97 8.50 8.36
CA PHE A 59 1.94 8.71 9.41
C PHE A 59 2.82 9.91 9.07
N THR A 60 3.12 10.73 10.06
CA THR A 60 4.04 11.88 9.93
C THR A 60 5.50 11.50 10.13
N GLN A 61 5.75 10.34 10.76
CA GLN A 61 7.09 9.83 11.06
C GLN A 61 7.34 8.51 10.32
N GLY A 62 8.62 8.19 10.07
CA GLY A 62 9.07 6.97 9.40
C GLY A 62 9.44 7.17 7.94
N GLU A 63 9.76 6.08 7.25
CA GLU A 63 10.10 6.08 5.83
C GLU A 63 8.92 6.58 4.98
N LYS A 64 9.19 7.54 4.12
CA LYS A 64 8.17 8.27 3.37
C LYS A 64 7.75 7.52 2.11
N GLU A 65 7.13 6.36 2.32
CA GLU A 65 6.67 5.47 1.26
C GLU A 65 5.17 5.22 1.30
N ILE A 66 4.62 4.82 0.16
CA ILE A 66 3.24 4.36 0.02
C ILE A 66 3.25 2.84 -0.12
N ILE A 67 2.75 2.16 0.90
CA ILE A 67 2.66 0.70 0.97
C ILE A 67 1.19 0.30 0.90
N ILE A 68 0.85 -0.60 -0.02
CA ILE A 68 -0.52 -1.09 -0.24
C ILE A 68 -0.51 -2.62 -0.10
N ASN A 69 -1.32 -3.15 0.83
CA ASN A 69 -1.37 -4.58 1.12
C ASN A 69 0.03 -5.20 1.26
N GLN A 70 0.92 -4.54 2.03
CA GLN A 70 2.30 -4.97 2.30
C GLN A 70 3.26 -4.91 1.10
N ARG A 71 2.83 -4.33 -0.04
CA ARG A 71 3.65 -4.16 -1.24
C ARG A 71 3.87 -2.68 -1.54
N PRO A 72 5.02 -2.29 -2.09
CA PRO A 72 5.25 -0.91 -2.50
C PRO A 72 4.29 -0.50 -3.63
N LEU A 73 4.00 0.80 -3.73
CA LEU A 73 3.08 1.36 -4.72
C LEU A 73 3.39 0.91 -6.16
N LYS A 74 4.67 0.86 -6.54
CA LYS A 74 5.10 0.51 -7.90
C LYS A 74 4.82 -0.95 -8.25
N GLU A 75 4.95 -1.85 -7.29
CA GLU A 75 4.68 -3.27 -7.46
C GLU A 75 3.17 -3.56 -7.48
N TYR A 76 2.40 -2.90 -6.60
CA TYR A 76 0.96 -3.11 -6.51
C TYR A 76 0.19 -2.50 -7.70
N PHE A 77 0.61 -1.32 -8.16
CA PHE A 77 0.08 -0.65 -9.35
C PHE A 77 1.17 -0.52 -10.41
N PRO A 78 1.34 -1.50 -11.31
CA PRO A 78 2.38 -1.47 -12.34
C PRO A 78 2.19 -0.34 -13.35
N LEU A 79 0.93 0.02 -13.67
CA LEU A 79 0.62 1.10 -14.60
C LEU A 79 0.83 2.48 -13.95
N LEU A 80 1.60 3.32 -14.64
CA LEU A 80 1.94 4.67 -14.18
C LEU A 80 0.69 5.54 -13.90
N GLU A 81 -0.36 5.36 -14.69
CA GLU A 81 -1.64 6.06 -14.53
C GLU A 81 -2.23 5.84 -13.13
N PHE A 82 -2.28 4.59 -12.67
CA PHE A 82 -2.83 4.27 -11.34
C PHE A 82 -1.94 4.81 -10.20
N GLN A 83 -0.62 4.78 -10.39
CA GLN A 83 0.31 5.40 -9.45
C GLN A 83 0.07 6.92 -9.34
N GLN A 84 -0.16 7.58 -10.47
CA GLN A 84 -0.48 9.00 -10.51
C GLN A 84 -1.81 9.30 -9.82
N ILE A 85 -2.85 8.50 -10.07
CA ILE A 85 -4.17 8.66 -9.40
C ILE A 85 -4.00 8.63 -7.87
N VAL A 86 -3.24 7.67 -7.35
CA VAL A 86 -2.98 7.52 -5.91
C VAL A 86 -2.17 8.68 -5.34
N THR A 87 -1.15 9.14 -6.05
CA THR A 87 -0.24 10.20 -5.56
C THR A 87 -0.79 11.61 -5.77
N ASN A 88 -1.79 11.82 -6.64
CA ASN A 88 -2.34 13.13 -6.98
C ASN A 88 -2.74 14.00 -5.77
N PRO A 89 -3.42 13.50 -4.72
CA PRO A 89 -3.75 14.32 -3.56
C PRO A 89 -2.52 14.87 -2.85
N LEU A 90 -1.47 14.04 -2.67
CA LEU A 90 -0.21 14.45 -2.05
C LEU A 90 0.56 15.45 -2.91
N ARG A 91 0.57 15.25 -4.25
CA ARG A 91 1.20 16.18 -5.20
C ARG A 91 0.52 17.55 -5.19
N LYS A 92 -0.83 17.59 -5.21
CA LYS A 92 -1.61 18.86 -5.18
C LYS A 92 -1.39 19.64 -3.89
N MET A 93 -1.17 18.95 -2.77
CA MET A 93 -0.88 19.59 -1.48
C MET A 93 0.61 19.86 -1.27
N LYS A 94 1.50 19.46 -2.23
CA LYS A 94 2.97 19.57 -2.12
C LYS A 94 3.54 18.83 -0.90
N CYS A 95 2.87 17.75 -0.48
CA CYS A 95 3.23 16.96 0.72
C CYS A 95 3.67 15.54 0.38
N LYS A 96 4.17 15.29 -0.85
CA LYS A 96 4.51 13.93 -1.33
C LYS A 96 5.53 13.23 -0.43
N ASP A 97 6.53 13.99 0.03
CA ASP A 97 7.66 13.45 0.77
C ASP A 97 7.56 13.71 2.29
N GLN A 98 6.37 14.02 2.80
CA GLN A 98 6.16 14.31 4.23
C GLN A 98 5.54 13.12 4.99
N PHE A 99 4.87 12.21 4.29
CA PHE A 99 4.06 11.17 4.91
C PHE A 99 4.44 9.76 4.48
N ARG A 100 4.45 8.84 5.46
CA ARG A 100 4.36 7.41 5.20
C ARG A 100 2.88 7.04 5.11
N VAL A 101 2.48 6.33 4.06
CA VAL A 101 1.08 5.96 3.82
C VAL A 101 0.96 4.44 3.81
N LEU A 102 0.24 3.89 4.78
CA LEU A 102 -0.12 2.47 4.80
C LEU A 102 -1.57 2.31 4.38
N VAL A 103 -1.81 1.44 3.42
CA VAL A 103 -3.14 1.22 2.84
C VAL A 103 -3.48 -0.26 2.85
N ILE A 104 -4.69 -0.56 3.32
CA ILE A 104 -5.30 -1.88 3.18
C ILE A 104 -6.49 -1.73 2.24
N THR A 105 -6.43 -2.40 1.08
CA THR A 105 -7.51 -2.38 0.09
C THR A 105 -8.14 -3.75 -0.04
N ARG A 106 -9.48 -3.78 -0.22
CA ARG A 106 -10.25 -5.00 -0.46
C ARG A 106 -11.35 -4.74 -1.49
N GLY A 107 -11.65 -5.77 -2.27
CA GLY A 107 -12.72 -5.78 -3.27
C GLY A 107 -12.44 -4.95 -4.53
N GLY A 108 -13.29 -5.12 -5.53
CA GLY A 108 -13.22 -4.42 -6.80
C GLY A 108 -12.00 -4.74 -7.66
N GLY A 109 -11.81 -3.97 -8.72
CA GLY A 109 -10.65 -4.08 -9.61
C GLY A 109 -9.60 -3.00 -9.35
N ILE A 110 -8.43 -3.13 -9.98
CA ILE A 110 -7.25 -2.28 -9.80
C ILE A 110 -7.58 -0.78 -9.94
N HIS A 111 -8.32 -0.38 -10.99
CA HIS A 111 -8.74 1.00 -11.20
C HIS A 111 -9.62 1.53 -10.05
N SER A 112 -10.61 0.75 -9.60
CA SER A 112 -11.48 1.19 -8.49
C SER A 112 -10.75 1.22 -7.15
N GLN A 113 -9.74 0.38 -6.96
CA GLN A 113 -8.87 0.41 -5.78
C GLN A 113 -8.00 1.68 -5.77
N SER A 114 -7.41 2.06 -6.92
CA SER A 114 -6.61 3.31 -7.01
C SER A 114 -7.44 4.56 -6.68
N GLU A 115 -8.69 4.63 -7.20
CA GLU A 115 -9.61 5.73 -6.86
C GLU A 115 -10.07 5.70 -5.40
N ALA A 116 -10.32 4.52 -4.82
CA ALA A 116 -10.65 4.37 -3.42
C ALA A 116 -9.48 4.84 -2.52
N VAL A 117 -8.25 4.48 -2.88
CA VAL A 117 -7.04 4.94 -2.17
C VAL A 117 -6.91 6.46 -2.27
N ARG A 118 -7.10 7.05 -3.47
CA ARG A 118 -7.09 8.51 -3.67
C ARG A 118 -8.05 9.23 -2.72
N LEU A 119 -9.29 8.76 -2.66
CA LEU A 119 -10.30 9.32 -1.76
C LEU A 119 -9.91 9.15 -0.28
N GLY A 120 -9.36 7.99 0.09
CA GLY A 120 -8.90 7.72 1.45
C GLY A 120 -7.76 8.65 1.87
N ILE A 121 -6.74 8.85 1.02
CA ILE A 121 -5.63 9.78 1.25
C ILE A 121 -6.17 11.21 1.41
N SER A 122 -7.06 11.65 0.52
CA SER A 122 -7.65 12.99 0.58
C SER A 122 -8.38 13.25 1.90
N ARG A 123 -9.14 12.27 2.39
CA ARG A 123 -9.82 12.35 3.69
C ARG A 123 -8.86 12.30 4.88
N ALA A 124 -7.77 11.54 4.79
CA ALA A 124 -6.75 11.49 5.83
C ALA A 124 -6.00 12.81 5.95
N LEU A 125 -5.68 13.45 4.81
CA LEU A 125 -5.08 14.78 4.76
C LEU A 125 -5.96 15.85 5.42
N LEU A 126 -7.29 15.76 5.31
CA LEU A 126 -8.21 16.68 6.00
C LEU A 126 -8.19 16.50 7.52
N LYS A 127 -7.97 15.28 8.01
CA LYS A 127 -7.82 15.03 9.46
C LYS A 127 -6.49 15.58 9.99
N PHE A 128 -5.48 15.63 9.13
CA PHE A 128 -4.19 16.24 9.48
C PHE A 128 -4.28 17.77 9.46
N ASN A 129 -4.81 18.36 8.40
CA ASN A 129 -4.99 19.82 8.27
C ASN A 129 -6.31 20.13 7.57
N PRO A 130 -7.28 20.79 8.26
CA PRO A 130 -8.58 21.14 7.70
C PRO A 130 -8.51 22.19 6.56
N ASP A 131 -7.46 23.03 6.50
CA ASP A 131 -7.28 24.06 5.46
C ASP A 131 -7.16 23.48 4.05
N PHE A 132 -6.73 22.22 3.95
CA PHE A 132 -6.64 21.52 2.67
C PHE A 132 -8.00 21.29 2.01
N ARG A 133 -9.10 21.46 2.77
CA ARG A 133 -10.46 21.20 2.29
C ARG A 133 -10.82 22.00 1.06
N LYS A 134 -10.55 23.31 1.05
CA LYS A 134 -10.87 24.19 -0.09
C LYS A 134 -10.19 23.73 -1.37
N LYS A 135 -8.88 23.41 -1.30
CA LYS A 135 -8.07 22.97 -2.45
C LYS A 135 -8.49 21.57 -2.95
N LEU A 136 -8.69 20.60 -2.04
CA LEU A 136 -9.09 19.24 -2.39
C LEU A 136 -10.53 19.15 -2.93
N LYS A 137 -11.46 20.00 -2.42
CA LYS A 137 -12.83 20.09 -2.93
C LYS A 137 -12.87 20.66 -4.35
N LYS A 138 -12.09 21.72 -4.64
CA LYS A 138 -12.01 22.34 -5.98
C LYS A 138 -11.56 21.32 -7.05
N VAL A 139 -10.68 20.38 -6.71
CA VAL A 139 -10.19 19.33 -7.63
C VAL A 139 -11.11 18.09 -7.65
N GLY A 140 -12.13 18.02 -6.80
CA GLY A 140 -13.07 16.90 -6.74
C GLY A 140 -12.57 15.65 -6.03
N PHE A 141 -11.44 15.70 -5.29
CA PHE A 141 -10.87 14.52 -4.63
C PHE A 141 -11.62 14.07 -3.36
N LEU A 142 -12.54 14.89 -2.85
CA LEU A 142 -13.35 14.57 -1.67
C LEU A 142 -14.69 13.94 -2.00
N THR A 143 -15.14 14.09 -3.24
CA THR A 143 -16.42 13.56 -3.69
C THR A 143 -16.29 12.07 -3.99
N ARG A 144 -17.17 11.27 -3.42
CA ARG A 144 -17.30 9.87 -3.79
C ARG A 144 -18.13 9.76 -5.06
N ASP A 145 -17.62 9.10 -6.08
CA ASP A 145 -18.42 8.73 -7.26
C ASP A 145 -19.32 7.53 -6.91
N PRO A 146 -20.66 7.69 -6.92
CA PRO A 146 -21.60 6.65 -6.56
C PRO A 146 -21.86 5.65 -7.69
N ARG A 147 -21.40 5.92 -8.92
CA ARG A 147 -21.70 5.09 -10.08
C ARG A 147 -21.23 3.66 -9.90
N MET A 148 -22.18 2.72 -10.02
CA MET A 148 -21.97 1.27 -10.01
C MET A 148 -22.67 0.65 -11.23
N ARG A 149 -22.19 -0.51 -11.65
CA ARG A 149 -22.84 -1.26 -12.72
C ARG A 149 -24.13 -1.85 -12.21
N GLU A 150 -25.24 -1.61 -12.94
CA GLU A 150 -26.54 -2.20 -12.63
C GLU A 150 -26.48 -3.72 -12.82
N ARG A 151 -27.17 -4.45 -11.92
CA ARG A 151 -27.24 -5.91 -11.93
C ARG A 151 -27.98 -6.39 -13.19
N LYS A 152 -27.50 -7.45 -13.82
CA LYS A 152 -28.21 -8.17 -14.89
C LYS A 152 -29.55 -8.66 -14.34
N LYS A 153 -30.62 -8.45 -15.09
CA LYS A 153 -31.97 -8.92 -14.76
C LYS A 153 -32.29 -10.20 -15.53
N PHE A 154 -33.19 -10.98 -14.97
CA PHE A 154 -33.71 -12.19 -15.64
C PHE A 154 -34.40 -11.81 -16.96
N GLY A 155 -34.29 -12.66 -17.99
CA GLY A 155 -34.88 -12.42 -19.33
C GLY A 155 -34.12 -11.40 -20.20
N LEU A 156 -33.11 -10.67 -19.68
CA LEU A 156 -32.32 -9.71 -20.44
C LEU A 156 -30.89 -10.20 -20.68
N LYS A 157 -30.23 -9.77 -21.77
CA LYS A 157 -28.82 -10.03 -22.02
C LYS A 157 -27.90 -9.23 -21.08
N ARG A 158 -28.31 -8.00 -20.71
CA ARG A 158 -27.62 -7.12 -19.75
C ARG A 158 -28.65 -6.56 -18.77
N ALA A 159 -28.30 -5.51 -18.02
CA ALA A 159 -29.21 -4.89 -17.06
C ALA A 159 -30.54 -4.45 -17.67
N ARG A 160 -30.51 -3.94 -18.92
CA ARG A 160 -31.69 -3.38 -19.62
C ARG A 160 -31.78 -3.82 -21.09
N LYS A 161 -30.77 -4.51 -21.65
CA LYS A 161 -30.76 -4.94 -23.05
C LYS A 161 -31.49 -6.26 -23.21
N ALA A 162 -32.59 -6.27 -23.95
CA ALA A 162 -33.34 -7.46 -24.34
C ALA A 162 -32.53 -8.32 -25.34
N PRO A 163 -32.81 -9.64 -25.44
CA PRO A 163 -32.36 -10.46 -26.52
C PRO A 163 -32.97 -9.96 -27.85
N GLN A 164 -32.25 -10.11 -28.93
CA GLN A 164 -32.77 -9.82 -30.27
C GLN A 164 -33.69 -10.98 -30.69
N TRP A 165 -34.91 -10.66 -31.06
CA TRP A 165 -35.83 -11.61 -31.65
C TRP A 165 -35.32 -11.98 -33.03
N GLN A 166 -35.40 -13.27 -33.38
CA GLN A 166 -35.15 -13.70 -34.77
C GLN A 166 -36.30 -13.22 -35.64
N LYS A 167 -35.96 -12.53 -36.70
CA LYS A 167 -36.93 -12.19 -37.75
C LYS A 167 -37.17 -13.47 -38.54
N ARG A 168 -38.41 -13.92 -38.62
CA ARG A 168 -38.80 -15.04 -39.50
C ARG A 168 -38.73 -14.62 -40.96
#